data_74d0a318aea9d213511bc5e586254a92
#
_entry.id   74d0a318aea9d213511bc5e586254a92
#
_cell.length_a   1.000
_cell.length_b   1.000
_cell.length_c   1.000
_cell.angle_alpha   90.00
_cell.angle_beta   90.00
_cell.angle_gamma   90.00
#
_symmetry.space_group_name_H-M   'P 1'
#
loop_
_entity.id
_entity.type
_entity.pdbx_description
1 polymer ?
#
loop_
_entity_poly.entity_id
_entity_poly.type
_entity_poly.pdbx_seq_one_letter_code
_entity_poly.pdbx_strand_id
1 'polypeptide(L)'
;MAAILYIVGSFIPLYLFSDFLQIHIDEIPAFIASFAYGPLMGVVVLVVKTLLKLPFTKTLCVGELADLLYSLVFVIPAAIIYKKNRKFKSAIIGFVVGFVLQIVVSFFFNIFVMIPFYGSIFELPQAFLDAKWTFALSAILPFNVIKNLIVIAITLPTYKSLHRLIDKI
;
A
#
# COMPACT_ATOMS: atom_id res chain seq x y z
N MET A 1 18.77 4.48 -5.37
CA MET A 1 17.63 5.32 -5.77
C MET A 1 16.33 4.92 -5.08
N ALA A 2 15.91 3.66 -5.09
CA ALA A 2 14.70 3.19 -4.36
C ALA A 2 14.75 3.47 -2.84
N ALA A 3 15.90 3.27 -2.18
CA ALA A 3 16.08 3.55 -0.77
C ALA A 3 15.96 5.04 -0.41
N ILE A 4 16.46 5.93 -1.26
CA ILE A 4 16.36 7.38 -1.05
C ILE A 4 14.92 7.87 -1.22
N LEU A 5 14.20 7.40 -2.24
CA LEU A 5 12.78 7.69 -2.44
C LEU A 5 11.92 7.12 -1.30
N TYR A 6 12.32 5.97 -0.75
CA TYR A 6 11.70 5.38 0.41
C TYR A 6 11.87 6.27 1.67
N ILE A 7 13.11 6.70 1.95
CA ILE A 7 13.40 7.55 3.09
C ILE A 7 12.62 8.87 2.99
N VAL A 8 12.64 9.53 1.84
CA VAL A 8 11.89 10.78 1.61
C VAL A 8 10.39 10.55 1.72
N GLY A 9 9.85 9.46 1.16
CA GLY A 9 8.41 9.14 1.22
C GLY A 9 7.92 8.75 2.62
N SER A 10 8.79 8.16 3.44
CA SER A 10 8.45 7.76 4.82
C SER A 10 8.46 8.94 5.81
N PHE A 11 9.16 10.03 5.51
CA PHE A 11 9.25 11.22 6.35
C PHE A 11 8.14 12.26 6.10
N ILE A 12 7.23 12.02 5.14
CA ILE A 12 6.08 12.89 4.90
C ILE A 12 4.80 12.15 5.31
N PRO A 13 4.50 12.01 6.60
CA PRO A 13 3.22 11.47 7.03
C PRO A 13 2.14 12.53 6.79
N LEU A 14 1.26 12.31 5.83
CA LEU A 14 0.04 13.09 5.69
C LEU A 14 -0.99 12.58 6.71
N TYR A 15 -1.10 13.27 7.84
CA TYR A 15 -2.09 13.00 8.89
C TYR A 15 -3.47 13.52 8.44
N LEU A 16 -4.19 12.72 7.62
CA LEU A 16 -5.48 13.17 7.08
C LEU A 16 -6.68 12.76 7.94
N PHE A 17 -6.59 11.69 8.72
CA PHE A 17 -7.76 11.15 9.45
C PHE A 17 -7.51 10.82 10.92
N SER A 18 -6.32 10.40 11.32
CA SER A 18 -5.92 10.12 12.71
C SER A 18 -4.44 9.76 12.79
N ASP A 19 -3.88 9.73 14.01
CA ASP A 19 -2.50 9.29 14.26
C ASP A 19 -2.23 7.83 13.84
N PHE A 20 -3.29 7.02 13.66
CA PHE A 20 -3.20 5.63 13.23
C PHE A 20 -3.25 5.45 11.71
N LEU A 21 -3.80 6.43 10.97
CA LEU A 21 -4.01 6.35 9.52
C LEU A 21 -3.07 7.33 8.82
N GLN A 22 -1.84 6.88 8.57
CA GLN A 22 -0.81 7.66 7.89
C GLN A 22 -0.76 7.30 6.41
N ILE A 23 -0.82 8.29 5.52
CA ILE A 23 -0.61 8.07 4.10
C ILE A 23 0.89 8.02 3.84
N HIS A 24 1.37 6.84 3.48
CA HIS A 24 2.72 6.62 3.00
C HIS A 24 2.70 6.43 1.48
N ILE A 25 3.56 7.16 0.77
CA ILE A 25 3.75 7.04 -0.69
C ILE A 25 4.90 6.07 -1.03
N ASP A 26 5.26 5.26 -0.08
CA ASP A 26 6.39 4.33 -0.11
C ASP A 26 6.13 3.06 -0.96
N GLU A 27 4.93 2.89 -1.50
CA GLU A 27 4.59 1.85 -2.48
C GLU A 27 5.07 2.18 -3.90
N ILE A 28 5.31 3.47 -4.21
CA ILE A 28 5.72 3.93 -5.54
C ILE A 28 7.01 3.24 -6.01
N PRO A 29 8.09 3.15 -5.21
CA PRO A 29 9.31 2.43 -5.59
C PRO A 29 9.07 0.95 -5.90
N ALA A 30 8.13 0.31 -5.18
CA ALA A 30 7.79 -1.09 -5.40
C ALA A 30 7.08 -1.29 -6.74
N PHE A 31 6.17 -0.39 -7.13
CA PHE A 31 5.56 -0.40 -8.46
C PHE A 31 6.58 -0.19 -9.57
N ILE A 32 7.47 0.80 -9.42
CA ILE A 32 8.53 1.08 -10.41
C ILE A 32 9.43 -0.16 -10.57
N ALA A 33 9.89 -0.74 -9.46
CA ALA A 33 10.73 -1.94 -9.47
C ALA A 33 9.99 -3.13 -10.09
N SER A 34 8.69 -3.30 -9.79
CA SER A 34 7.86 -4.38 -10.35
C SER A 34 7.69 -4.27 -11.84
N PHE A 35 7.48 -3.07 -12.35
CA PHE A 35 7.26 -2.83 -13.77
C PHE A 35 8.56 -2.93 -14.57
N ALA A 36 9.69 -2.50 -13.98
CA ALA A 36 11.00 -2.59 -14.62
C ALA A 36 11.55 -4.03 -14.67
N TYR A 37 11.54 -4.70 -13.52
CA TYR A 37 12.23 -5.99 -13.32
C TYR A 37 11.29 -7.17 -13.06
N GLY A 38 9.99 -6.93 -12.95
CA GLY A 38 8.98 -7.96 -12.71
C GLY A 38 8.48 -8.02 -11.26
N PRO A 39 7.38 -8.79 -11.02
CA PRO A 39 6.66 -8.78 -9.74
C PRO A 39 7.52 -9.18 -8.54
N LEU A 40 8.51 -10.07 -8.72
CA LEU A 40 9.40 -10.49 -7.64
C LEU A 40 10.21 -9.32 -7.06
N MET A 41 10.69 -8.41 -7.92
CA MET A 41 11.45 -7.25 -7.45
C MET A 41 10.57 -6.27 -6.65
N GLY A 42 9.29 -6.14 -7.00
CA GLY A 42 8.36 -5.39 -6.18
C GLY A 42 8.18 -5.98 -4.79
N VAL A 43 8.05 -7.31 -4.70
CA VAL A 43 7.97 -8.02 -3.41
C VAL A 43 9.24 -7.77 -2.58
N VAL A 44 10.43 -7.89 -3.17
CA VAL A 44 11.70 -7.62 -2.48
C VAL A 44 11.74 -6.19 -1.92
N VAL A 45 11.35 -5.19 -2.72
CA VAL A 45 11.30 -3.79 -2.28
C VAL A 45 10.33 -3.61 -1.11
N LEU A 46 9.14 -4.23 -1.16
CA LEU A 46 8.16 -4.15 -0.07
C LEU A 46 8.66 -4.82 1.21
N VAL A 47 9.28 -5.99 1.11
CA VAL A 47 9.86 -6.69 2.28
C VAL A 47 10.97 -5.87 2.91
N VAL A 48 11.91 -5.36 2.11
CA VAL A 48 13.00 -4.50 2.61
C VAL A 48 12.44 -3.24 3.27
N LYS A 49 11.45 -2.59 2.65
CA LYS A 49 10.74 -1.45 3.23
C LYS A 49 10.19 -1.79 4.61
N THR A 50 9.47 -2.91 4.72
CA THR A 50 8.86 -3.31 5.98
C THR A 50 9.91 -3.59 7.05
N LEU A 51 10.97 -4.32 6.72
CA LEU A 51 12.07 -4.58 7.65
C LEU A 51 12.73 -3.30 8.16
N LEU A 52 12.89 -2.28 7.31
CA LEU A 52 13.43 -0.98 7.71
C LEU A 52 12.48 -0.18 8.62
N LYS A 53 11.17 -0.40 8.52
CA LYS A 53 10.16 0.24 9.39
C LYS A 53 10.05 -0.43 10.77
N LEU A 54 10.31 -1.72 10.88
CA LEU A 54 10.12 -2.48 12.13
C LEU A 54 10.80 -1.83 13.37
N PRO A 55 12.03 -1.28 13.31
CA PRO A 55 12.66 -0.64 14.47
C PRO A 55 11.95 0.63 14.95
N PHE A 56 11.14 1.26 14.09
CA PHE A 56 10.46 2.52 14.37
C PHE A 56 8.94 2.35 14.57
N THR A 57 8.50 1.10 14.74
CA THR A 57 7.07 0.78 14.88
C THR A 57 6.46 1.39 16.13
N LYS A 58 5.25 1.93 16.00
CA LYS A 58 4.38 2.34 17.11
C LYS A 58 3.20 1.38 17.31
N THR A 59 3.08 0.35 16.47
CA THR A 59 1.92 -0.54 16.32
C THR A 59 2.24 -1.99 16.66
N LEU A 60 3.28 -2.23 17.47
CA LEU A 60 3.76 -3.57 17.86
C LEU A 60 4.06 -4.48 16.64
N CYS A 61 4.56 -3.90 15.57
CA CYS A 61 4.86 -4.55 14.28
C CYS A 61 3.64 -5.07 13.49
N VAL A 62 2.45 -5.08 14.07
CA VAL A 62 1.25 -5.65 13.41
C VAL A 62 0.73 -4.71 12.33
N GLY A 63 0.80 -3.39 12.56
CA GLY A 63 0.44 -2.39 11.54
C GLY A 63 1.34 -2.46 10.31
N GLU A 64 2.64 -2.66 10.50
CA GLU A 64 3.63 -2.78 9.42
C GLU A 64 3.43 -4.08 8.62
N LEU A 65 3.07 -5.18 9.30
CA LEU A 65 2.75 -6.43 8.62
C LEU A 65 1.44 -6.33 7.83
N ALA A 66 0.43 -5.64 8.37
CA ALA A 66 -0.80 -5.36 7.65
C ALA A 66 -0.55 -4.47 6.42
N ASP A 67 0.26 -3.41 6.55
CA ASP A 67 0.66 -2.54 5.44
C ASP A 67 1.42 -3.33 4.36
N LEU A 68 2.30 -4.25 4.76
CA LEU A 68 2.97 -5.17 3.83
C LEU A 68 1.96 -6.02 3.06
N LEU A 69 1.01 -6.64 3.76
CA LEU A 69 -0.04 -7.46 3.14
C LEU A 69 -0.85 -6.65 2.12
N TYR A 70 -1.29 -5.45 2.49
CA TYR A 70 -2.07 -4.58 1.60
C TYR A 70 -1.26 -4.15 0.38
N SER A 71 0.00 -3.78 0.57
CA SER A 71 0.91 -3.41 -0.50
C SER A 71 1.20 -4.58 -1.45
N LEU A 72 1.37 -5.81 -0.93
CA LEU A 72 1.54 -7.02 -1.76
C LEU A 72 0.30 -7.29 -2.61
N VAL A 73 -0.90 -7.21 -2.02
CA VAL A 73 -2.17 -7.42 -2.72
C VAL A 73 -2.40 -6.35 -3.80
N PHE A 74 -1.86 -5.16 -3.63
CA PHE A 74 -1.95 -4.09 -4.62
C PHE A 74 -0.91 -4.26 -5.75
N VAL A 75 0.36 -4.46 -5.39
CA VAL A 75 1.49 -4.44 -6.33
C VAL A 75 1.57 -5.71 -7.17
N ILE A 76 1.37 -6.90 -6.57
CA ILE A 76 1.57 -8.17 -7.28
C ILE A 76 0.61 -8.37 -8.47
N PRO A 77 -0.72 -8.20 -8.32
CA PRO A 77 -1.63 -8.35 -9.45
C PRO A 77 -1.35 -7.33 -10.55
N ALA A 78 -1.07 -6.08 -10.17
CA ALA A 78 -0.73 -5.03 -11.13
C ALA A 78 0.53 -5.39 -11.92
N ALA A 79 1.56 -5.87 -11.25
CA ALA A 79 2.82 -6.28 -11.89
C ALA A 79 2.66 -7.50 -12.80
N ILE A 80 1.86 -8.50 -12.41
CA ILE A 80 1.60 -9.70 -13.21
C ILE A 80 0.87 -9.32 -14.50
N ILE A 81 -0.18 -8.49 -14.39
CA ILE A 81 -0.96 -8.03 -15.56
C ILE A 81 -0.08 -7.22 -16.49
N TYR A 82 0.73 -6.32 -15.93
CA TYR A 82 1.67 -5.51 -16.71
C TYR A 82 2.73 -6.37 -17.42
N LYS A 83 3.30 -7.36 -16.73
CA LYS A 83 4.35 -8.25 -17.28
C LYS A 83 3.90 -8.98 -18.55
N LYS A 84 2.60 -9.30 -18.68
CA LYS A 84 2.07 -10.03 -19.85
C LYS A 84 2.17 -9.23 -21.15
N ASN A 85 1.92 -7.91 -21.11
CA ASN A 85 1.83 -7.11 -22.35
C ASN A 85 2.70 -5.86 -22.38
N ARG A 86 3.31 -5.45 -21.27
CA ARG A 86 4.16 -4.24 -21.10
C ARG A 86 3.63 -2.96 -21.77
N LYS A 87 2.29 -2.85 -21.94
CA LYS A 87 1.63 -1.69 -22.52
C LYS A 87 1.04 -0.81 -21.42
N PHE A 88 0.94 0.48 -21.69
CA PHE A 88 0.33 1.45 -20.76
C PHE A 88 -1.09 1.05 -20.34
N LYS A 89 -1.91 0.51 -21.28
CA LYS A 89 -3.25 -0.03 -20.98
C LYS A 89 -3.18 -1.15 -19.95
N SER A 90 -2.20 -2.04 -20.04
CA SER A 90 -2.03 -3.14 -19.08
C SER A 90 -1.60 -2.64 -17.71
N ALA A 91 -0.84 -1.56 -17.62
CA ALA A 91 -0.54 -0.91 -16.36
C ALA A 91 -1.82 -0.37 -15.70
N ILE A 92 -2.65 0.34 -16.46
CA ILE A 92 -3.94 0.87 -15.95
C ILE A 92 -4.84 -0.27 -15.45
N ILE A 93 -5.04 -1.31 -16.24
CA ILE A 93 -5.84 -2.48 -15.86
C ILE A 93 -5.25 -3.14 -14.60
N GLY A 94 -3.93 -3.27 -14.54
CA GLY A 94 -3.23 -3.80 -13.37
C GLY A 94 -3.49 -2.97 -12.12
N PHE A 95 -3.40 -1.65 -12.22
CA PHE A 95 -3.72 -0.75 -11.11
C PHE A 95 -5.18 -0.88 -10.66
N VAL A 96 -6.13 -0.93 -11.59
CA VAL A 96 -7.55 -1.09 -11.25
C VAL A 96 -7.80 -2.40 -10.52
N VAL A 97 -7.25 -3.51 -11.02
CA VAL A 97 -7.40 -4.83 -10.38
C VAL A 97 -6.74 -4.85 -9.00
N GLY A 98 -5.51 -4.38 -8.89
CA GLY A 98 -4.80 -4.30 -7.62
C GLY A 98 -5.51 -3.40 -6.61
N PHE A 99 -6.01 -2.23 -7.05
CA PHE A 99 -6.79 -1.30 -6.26
C PHE A 99 -8.04 -1.96 -5.65
N VAL A 100 -8.86 -2.62 -6.47
CA VAL A 100 -10.07 -3.28 -5.99
C VAL A 100 -9.74 -4.40 -5.00
N LEU A 101 -8.77 -5.25 -5.33
CA LEU A 101 -8.34 -6.33 -4.44
C LEU A 101 -7.83 -5.79 -3.10
N GLN A 102 -6.99 -4.76 -3.12
CA GLN A 102 -6.44 -4.17 -1.91
C GLN A 102 -7.54 -3.57 -1.03
N ILE A 103 -8.51 -2.84 -1.60
CA ILE A 103 -9.63 -2.28 -0.84
C ILE A 103 -10.43 -3.39 -0.16
N VAL A 104 -10.78 -4.45 -0.90
CA VAL A 104 -11.54 -5.58 -0.35
C VAL A 104 -10.76 -6.25 0.79
N VAL A 105 -9.49 -6.59 0.54
CA VAL A 105 -8.66 -7.26 1.55
C VAL A 105 -8.42 -6.37 2.75
N SER A 106 -8.09 -5.09 2.57
CA SER A 106 -7.85 -4.17 3.69
C SER A 106 -9.12 -3.96 4.52
N PHE A 107 -10.29 -3.85 3.87
CA PHE A 107 -11.56 -3.68 4.55
C PHE A 107 -11.86 -4.85 5.50
N PHE A 108 -11.85 -6.08 4.96
CA PHE A 108 -12.14 -7.27 5.76
C PHE A 108 -11.05 -7.56 6.79
N PHE A 109 -9.79 -7.42 6.44
CA PHE A 109 -8.69 -7.65 7.37
C PHE A 109 -8.72 -6.68 8.56
N ASN A 110 -9.06 -5.42 8.33
CA ASN A 110 -9.25 -4.47 9.43
C ASN A 110 -10.39 -4.88 10.35
N ILE A 111 -11.55 -5.28 9.81
CA ILE A 111 -12.73 -5.65 10.63
C ILE A 111 -12.48 -6.92 11.45
N PHE A 112 -11.86 -7.92 10.85
CA PHE A 112 -11.72 -9.23 11.49
C PHE A 112 -10.42 -9.43 12.26
N VAL A 113 -9.37 -8.68 11.94
CA VAL A 113 -8.04 -8.86 12.54
C VAL A 113 -7.60 -7.61 13.28
N MET A 114 -7.49 -6.47 12.59
CA MET A 114 -6.83 -5.29 13.16
C MET A 114 -7.66 -4.66 14.29
N ILE A 115 -8.96 -4.43 14.08
CA ILE A 115 -9.83 -3.79 15.10
C ILE A 115 -9.93 -4.68 16.35
N PRO A 116 -10.22 -6.00 16.27
CA PRO A 116 -10.21 -6.87 17.45
C PRO A 116 -8.84 -6.93 18.15
N PHE A 117 -7.75 -6.99 17.37
CA PHE A 117 -6.40 -7.04 17.92
C PHE A 117 -6.05 -5.76 18.70
N TYR A 118 -6.30 -4.58 18.12
CA TYR A 118 -6.09 -3.32 18.82
C TYR A 118 -7.05 -3.13 19.97
N GLY A 119 -8.29 -3.62 19.86
CA GLY A 119 -9.27 -3.61 20.94
C GLY A 119 -8.79 -4.34 22.17
N SER A 120 -8.12 -5.49 22.00
CA SER A 120 -7.59 -6.28 23.11
C SER A 120 -6.33 -5.70 23.75
N ILE A 121 -5.50 -4.98 22.97
CA ILE A 121 -4.22 -4.43 23.49
C ILE A 121 -4.43 -3.04 24.11
N PHE A 122 -5.24 -2.20 23.49
CA PHE A 122 -5.47 -0.82 23.94
C PHE A 122 -6.74 -0.67 24.76
N GLU A 123 -7.37 -1.77 25.18
CA GLU A 123 -8.59 -1.79 26.02
C GLU A 123 -9.68 -0.86 25.48
N LEU A 124 -9.92 -0.90 24.14
CA LEU A 124 -10.90 -0.02 23.53
C LEU A 124 -12.31 -0.30 24.06
N PRO A 125 -13.15 0.76 24.23
CA PRO A 125 -14.51 0.60 24.69
C PRO A 125 -15.30 -0.39 23.83
N GLN A 126 -16.14 -1.24 24.48
CA GLN A 126 -16.96 -2.24 23.78
C GLN A 126 -17.83 -1.61 22.69
N ALA A 127 -18.36 -0.41 22.94
CA ALA A 127 -19.14 0.35 21.97
C ALA A 127 -18.39 0.63 20.66
N PHE A 128 -17.06 0.80 20.72
CA PHE A 128 -16.23 0.97 19.51
C PHE A 128 -16.10 -0.34 18.76
N LEU A 129 -15.91 -1.47 19.45
CA LEU A 129 -15.82 -2.79 18.84
C LEU A 129 -17.14 -3.20 18.18
N ASP A 130 -18.27 -2.83 18.77
CA ASP A 130 -19.62 -3.05 18.20
C ASP A 130 -19.85 -2.21 16.94
N ALA A 131 -19.28 -0.99 16.90
CA ALA A 131 -19.36 -0.07 15.77
C ALA A 131 -18.29 -0.31 14.69
N LYS A 132 -17.52 -1.40 14.71
CA LYS A 132 -16.41 -1.67 13.81
C LYS A 132 -16.75 -1.58 12.32
N TRP A 133 -17.95 -1.98 11.93
CA TRP A 133 -18.43 -1.88 10.54
C TRP A 133 -18.61 -0.42 10.10
N THR A 134 -19.22 0.38 10.97
CA THR A 134 -19.42 1.82 10.71
C THR A 134 -18.07 2.53 10.60
N PHE A 135 -17.13 2.22 11.50
CA PHE A 135 -15.78 2.77 11.47
C PHE A 135 -15.00 2.33 10.19
N ALA A 136 -15.12 1.08 9.81
CA ALA A 136 -14.49 0.57 8.60
C ALA A 136 -15.04 1.26 7.33
N LEU A 137 -16.34 1.50 7.26
CA LEU A 137 -16.97 2.18 6.12
C LEU A 137 -16.68 3.68 6.09
N SER A 138 -16.67 4.34 7.24
CA SER A 138 -16.54 5.81 7.32
C SER A 138 -15.10 6.31 7.33
N ALA A 139 -14.16 5.52 7.83
CA ALA A 139 -12.76 5.92 7.96
C ALA A 139 -11.81 5.06 7.13
N ILE A 140 -11.83 3.72 7.31
CA ILE A 140 -10.83 2.83 6.68
C ILE A 140 -11.00 2.78 5.16
N LEU A 141 -12.22 2.65 4.68
CA LEU A 141 -12.51 2.55 3.25
C LEU A 141 -12.13 3.83 2.50
N PRO A 142 -12.61 5.04 2.87
CA PRO A 142 -12.23 6.27 2.16
C PRO A 142 -10.73 6.56 2.27
N PHE A 143 -10.10 6.23 3.41
CA PHE A 143 -8.66 6.36 3.58
C PHE A 143 -7.89 5.53 2.55
N ASN A 144 -8.20 4.23 2.42
CA ASN A 144 -7.52 3.35 1.46
C ASN A 144 -7.79 3.76 0.01
N VAL A 145 -9.01 4.23 -0.30
CA VAL A 145 -9.34 4.77 -1.63
C VAL A 145 -8.45 5.97 -1.97
N ILE A 146 -8.38 6.95 -1.07
CA ILE A 146 -7.58 8.17 -1.27
C ILE A 146 -6.08 7.82 -1.36
N LYS A 147 -5.56 7.00 -0.44
CA LYS A 147 -4.17 6.53 -0.45
C LYS A 147 -3.81 5.94 -1.81
N ASN A 148 -4.59 4.97 -2.28
CA ASN A 148 -4.31 4.28 -3.52
C ASN A 148 -4.43 5.18 -4.75
N LEU A 149 -5.41 6.09 -4.79
CA LEU A 149 -5.53 7.06 -5.87
C LEU A 149 -4.29 7.98 -5.96
N ILE A 150 -3.77 8.43 -4.82
CA ILE A 150 -2.53 9.21 -4.76
C ILE A 150 -1.35 8.41 -5.30
N VAL A 151 -1.20 7.14 -4.86
CA VAL A 151 -0.13 6.26 -5.33
C VAL A 151 -0.23 6.05 -6.85
N ILE A 152 -1.42 5.78 -7.39
CA ILE A 152 -1.66 5.62 -8.82
C ILE A 152 -1.34 6.92 -9.58
N ALA A 153 -1.83 8.06 -9.09
CA ALA A 153 -1.65 9.36 -9.73
C ALA A 153 -0.16 9.77 -9.83
N ILE A 154 0.66 9.37 -8.88
CA ILE A 154 2.11 9.63 -8.90
C ILE A 154 2.84 8.57 -9.73
N THR A 155 2.45 7.29 -9.60
CA THR A 155 3.16 6.19 -10.26
C THR A 155 2.97 6.20 -11.77
N LEU A 156 1.76 6.49 -12.28
CA LEU A 156 1.48 6.48 -13.72
C LEU A 156 2.33 7.47 -14.53
N PRO A 157 2.48 8.76 -14.16
CA PRO A 157 3.36 9.68 -14.86
C PRO A 157 4.84 9.28 -14.77
N THR A 158 5.26 8.82 -13.56
CA THR A 158 6.63 8.39 -13.30
C THR A 158 6.99 7.18 -14.17
N TYR A 159 6.07 6.23 -14.29
CA TYR A 159 6.21 5.08 -15.18
C TYR A 159 6.39 5.50 -16.65
N LYS A 160 5.56 6.43 -17.13
CA LYS A 160 5.63 6.93 -18.52
C LYS A 160 6.99 7.60 -18.82
N SER A 161 7.56 8.25 -17.83
CA SER A 161 8.90 8.86 -17.94
C SER A 161 10.01 7.80 -17.94
N LEU A 162 9.90 6.78 -17.08
CA LEU A 162 10.87 5.68 -16.98
C LEU A 162 10.83 4.71 -18.15
N HIS A 163 9.66 4.44 -18.72
CA HIS A 163 9.50 3.52 -19.85
C HIS A 163 10.38 3.94 -21.04
N ARG A 164 10.49 5.24 -21.27
CA ARG A 164 11.40 5.80 -22.30
C ARG A 164 12.89 5.55 -22.03
N LEU A 165 13.26 5.34 -20.77
CA LEU A 165 14.62 5.02 -20.35
C LEU A 165 14.89 3.51 -20.35
N ILE A 166 13.90 2.70 -20.01
CA ILE A 166 14.00 1.23 -19.95
C ILE A 166 14.02 0.63 -21.35
N ASP A 167 13.28 1.19 -22.31
CA ASP A 167 13.30 0.74 -23.72
C ASP A 167 14.63 1.04 -24.45
N LYS A 168 15.55 1.76 -23.81
CA LYS A 168 16.89 2.07 -24.33
C LYS A 168 17.99 1.18 -23.75
N ILE A 169 17.66 0.29 -22.80
CA ILE A 169 18.54 -0.71 -22.19
C ILE A 169 18.18 -2.11 -22.71
#